data_413cced1e76b8d93708f374297266892
#
_entry.id   413cced1e76b8d93708f374297266892
#
_cell.length_a   1.000
_cell.length_b   1.000
_cell.length_c   1.000
_cell.angle_alpha   90.00
_cell.angle_beta   90.00
_cell.angle_gamma   90.00
#
_symmetry.space_group_name_H-M   'P 1'
#
loop_
_entity.id
_entity.type
_entity.pdbx_description
1 polymer ?
#
loop_
_entity_poly.entity_id
_entity_poly.type
_entity_poly.pdbx_seq_one_letter_code
_entity_poly.pdbx_strand_id
1 'polypeptide(L)'
;MGALPTQSPQPEPGAEALPRSLYGDHGFESAAHKMFDLLHGQSVALMTVIGAGLGMPAAVTQALCDTRTPGPLEYTPSVLRLYRYIGGREPDVACGVHADIGLLTLSPRADLPGLTALDAQEHAWVEPEVGVGPEVCTVFPGECLSFWSR
;
A
#
# COMPACT_ATOMS: atom_id res chain seq x y z
N MET A 1 -35.72 -24.78 10.71
CA MET A 1 -34.72 -23.71 10.59
C MET A 1 -33.35 -24.39 10.42
N GLY A 2 -32.95 -24.61 9.19
CA GLY A 2 -31.68 -25.27 8.87
C GLY A 2 -30.58 -24.23 8.73
N ALA A 3 -29.48 -24.42 9.47
CA ALA A 3 -28.29 -23.60 9.33
C ALA A 3 -27.66 -23.83 7.95
N LEU A 4 -27.40 -22.75 7.21
CA LEU A 4 -26.67 -22.81 5.96
C LEU A 4 -25.21 -23.18 6.26
N PRO A 5 -24.60 -24.09 5.51
CA PRO A 5 -23.20 -24.40 5.65
C PRO A 5 -22.37 -23.19 5.20
N THR A 6 -21.57 -22.63 6.10
CA THR A 6 -20.54 -21.63 5.79
C THR A 6 -19.43 -22.35 4.99
N GLN A 7 -19.51 -22.27 3.67
CA GLN A 7 -18.36 -22.64 2.83
C GLN A 7 -17.28 -21.57 3.00
N SER A 8 -16.11 -21.98 3.47
CA SER A 8 -14.90 -21.18 3.39
C SER A 8 -14.66 -20.83 1.92
N PRO A 9 -14.29 -19.58 1.60
CA PRO A 9 -13.99 -19.20 0.22
C PRO A 9 -12.87 -20.10 -0.31
N GLN A 10 -13.17 -20.81 -1.40
CA GLN A 10 -12.17 -21.56 -2.14
C GLN A 10 -11.20 -20.57 -2.79
N PRO A 11 -9.88 -20.83 -2.77
CA PRO A 11 -8.93 -19.97 -3.47
C PRO A 11 -9.27 -19.95 -4.95
N GLU A 12 -9.28 -18.77 -5.55
CA GLU A 12 -9.50 -18.53 -6.97
C GLU A 12 -8.55 -19.41 -7.81
N PRO A 13 -9.05 -20.10 -8.85
CA PRO A 13 -8.20 -20.88 -9.75
C PRO A 13 -7.31 -19.94 -10.55
N GLY A 14 -6.02 -19.91 -10.22
CA GLY A 14 -5.00 -19.04 -10.84
C GLY A 14 -4.14 -18.25 -9.87
N ALA A 15 -4.46 -18.24 -8.57
CA ALA A 15 -3.50 -17.84 -7.57
C ALA A 15 -2.40 -18.90 -7.52
N GLU A 16 -1.38 -18.78 -8.36
CA GLU A 16 -0.16 -19.55 -8.17
C GLU A 16 0.32 -19.28 -6.75
N ALA A 17 0.26 -20.32 -5.92
CA ALA A 17 0.88 -20.27 -4.61
C ALA A 17 2.32 -19.82 -4.84
N LEU A 18 2.72 -18.73 -4.20
CA LEU A 18 4.10 -18.26 -4.25
C LEU A 18 5.02 -19.46 -4.07
N PRO A 19 6.08 -19.60 -4.87
CA PRO A 19 6.97 -20.76 -4.80
C PRO A 19 7.32 -21.02 -3.34
N ARG A 20 7.26 -22.28 -2.90
CA ARG A 20 7.59 -22.67 -1.52
C ARG A 20 8.97 -22.18 -1.06
N SER A 21 9.87 -21.86 -2.01
CA SER A 21 11.16 -21.23 -1.77
C SER A 21 11.05 -19.80 -1.19
N LEU A 22 9.90 -19.12 -1.31
CA LEU A 22 9.66 -17.84 -0.64
C LEU A 22 9.08 -18.04 0.77
N TYR A 23 8.37 -19.15 1.02
CA TYR A 23 7.95 -19.56 2.35
C TYR A 23 9.05 -20.38 3.01
N GLY A 24 9.93 -19.76 3.72
CA GLY A 24 11.07 -20.37 4.37
C GLY A 24 12.39 -19.68 4.07
N ASP A 25 12.36 -18.64 3.24
CA ASP A 25 13.44 -17.68 3.17
C ASP A 25 13.29 -16.66 4.29
N HIS A 26 13.83 -16.98 5.46
CA HIS A 26 13.82 -16.08 6.62
C HIS A 26 14.49 -14.73 6.31
N GLY A 27 15.37 -14.66 5.32
CA GLY A 27 15.96 -13.41 4.84
C GLY A 27 14.93 -12.51 4.19
N PHE A 28 14.10 -13.06 3.29
CA PHE A 28 13.05 -12.32 2.62
C PHE A 28 11.97 -11.84 3.61
N GLU A 29 11.47 -12.74 4.46
CA GLU A 29 10.48 -12.38 5.48
C GLU A 29 10.99 -11.28 6.39
N SER A 30 12.23 -11.41 6.89
CA SER A 30 12.87 -10.40 7.73
C SER A 30 13.00 -9.05 7.01
N ALA A 31 13.37 -9.05 5.73
CA ALA A 31 13.46 -7.83 4.94
C ALA A 31 12.08 -7.19 4.71
N ALA A 32 11.06 -7.99 4.40
CA ALA A 32 9.69 -7.51 4.22
C ALA A 32 9.13 -6.90 5.52
N HIS A 33 9.35 -7.53 6.67
CA HIS A 33 8.95 -6.96 7.96
C HIS A 33 9.66 -5.64 8.25
N LYS A 34 10.96 -5.55 8.04
CA LYS A 34 11.71 -4.30 8.24
C LYS A 34 11.21 -3.19 7.32
N MET A 35 10.90 -3.51 6.07
CA MET A 35 10.34 -2.56 5.12
C MET A 35 8.95 -2.09 5.59
N PHE A 36 8.10 -3.02 6.03
CA PHE A 36 6.80 -2.69 6.59
C PHE A 36 6.91 -1.73 7.77
N ASP A 37 7.74 -2.07 8.77
CA ASP A 37 7.93 -1.25 9.97
C ASP A 37 8.44 0.16 9.63
N LEU A 38 9.38 0.26 8.69
CA LEU A 38 9.92 1.53 8.22
C LEU A 38 8.83 2.39 7.56
N LEU A 39 8.15 1.84 6.56
CA LEU A 39 7.12 2.58 5.81
C LEU A 39 5.91 2.90 6.69
N HIS A 40 5.53 1.99 7.59
CA HIS A 40 4.46 2.23 8.55
C HIS A 40 4.81 3.37 9.50
N GLY A 41 5.99 3.38 10.08
CA GLY A 41 6.45 4.49 10.93
C GLY A 41 6.44 5.83 10.20
N GLN A 42 6.88 5.86 8.94
CA GLN A 42 6.83 7.06 8.10
C GLN A 42 5.39 7.49 7.80
N SER A 43 4.49 6.55 7.50
CA SER A 43 3.09 6.88 7.23
C SER A 43 2.39 7.50 8.43
N VAL A 44 2.65 7.01 9.64
CA VAL A 44 2.11 7.57 10.89
C VAL A 44 2.65 8.99 11.12
N ALA A 45 3.94 9.20 10.90
CA ALA A 45 4.55 10.54 11.03
C ALA A 45 3.96 11.53 10.01
N LEU A 46 3.81 11.13 8.76
CA LEU A 46 3.19 11.94 7.71
C LEU A 46 1.72 12.27 8.05
N MET A 47 0.95 11.27 8.46
CA MET A 47 -0.44 11.49 8.88
C MET A 47 -0.55 12.47 10.06
N THR A 48 0.40 12.45 10.99
CA THR A 48 0.44 13.42 12.09
C THR A 48 0.60 14.85 11.56
N VAL A 49 1.49 15.06 10.62
CA VAL A 49 1.72 16.39 10.00
C VAL A 49 0.52 16.81 9.15
N ILE A 50 0.00 15.91 8.32
CA ILE A 50 -1.16 16.17 7.47
C ILE A 50 -2.38 16.49 8.33
N GLY A 51 -2.65 15.69 9.37
CA GLY A 51 -3.76 15.93 10.28
C GLY A 51 -3.68 17.30 10.96
N ALA A 52 -2.49 17.69 11.41
CA ALA A 52 -2.27 19.03 11.98
C ALA A 52 -2.52 20.13 10.92
N GLY A 53 -2.06 19.96 9.69
CA GLY A 53 -2.30 20.88 8.58
C GLY A 53 -3.78 21.03 8.20
N LEU A 54 -4.55 19.96 8.37
CA LEU A 54 -6.01 19.92 8.15
C LEU A 54 -6.80 20.40 9.39
N GLY A 55 -6.13 20.80 10.48
CA GLY A 55 -6.79 21.22 11.72
C GLY A 55 -7.46 20.09 12.50
N MET A 56 -7.09 18.84 12.23
CA MET A 56 -7.64 17.68 12.94
C MET A 56 -7.08 17.61 14.37
N PRO A 57 -7.92 17.31 15.37
CA PRO A 57 -7.41 17.01 16.70
C PRO A 57 -6.45 15.83 16.70
N ALA A 58 -5.33 15.92 17.43
CA ALA A 58 -4.32 14.86 17.48
C ALA A 58 -4.89 13.48 17.85
N ALA A 59 -5.87 13.45 18.76
CA ALA A 59 -6.54 12.21 19.17
C ALA A 59 -7.31 11.56 17.99
N VAL A 60 -7.89 12.35 17.08
CA VAL A 60 -8.57 11.85 15.88
C VAL A 60 -7.55 11.28 14.90
N THR A 61 -6.47 12.02 14.64
CA THR A 61 -5.39 11.55 13.77
C THR A 61 -4.80 10.24 14.28
N GLN A 62 -4.54 10.14 15.59
CA GLN A 62 -4.04 8.89 16.21
C GLN A 62 -5.03 7.73 16.10
N ALA A 63 -6.34 8.00 16.26
CA ALA A 63 -7.36 6.97 16.12
C ALA A 63 -7.51 6.45 14.68
N LEU A 64 -7.18 7.27 13.69
CA LEU A 64 -7.17 6.89 12.27
C LEU A 64 -5.93 6.10 11.87
N CYS A 65 -4.83 6.30 12.59
CA CYS A 65 -3.58 5.60 12.33
C CYS A 65 -3.55 4.28 13.10
N ASP A 66 -3.08 3.24 12.42
CA ASP A 66 -2.77 1.99 13.08
C ASP A 66 -1.45 2.14 13.85
N THR A 67 -1.55 2.52 15.11
CA THR A 67 -0.37 2.78 15.95
C THR A 67 0.10 1.56 16.74
N ARG A 68 -0.61 0.44 16.61
CA ARG A 68 -0.28 -0.79 17.33
C ARG A 68 0.59 -1.68 16.48
N THR A 69 1.65 -2.23 17.07
CA THR A 69 2.33 -3.38 16.50
C THR A 69 1.41 -4.58 16.63
N PRO A 70 0.92 -5.14 15.51
CA PRO A 70 0.01 -6.27 15.58
C PRO A 70 0.72 -7.49 16.22
N GLY A 71 0.01 -8.20 17.07
CA GLY A 71 0.44 -9.51 17.54
C GLY A 71 0.42 -10.54 16.41
N PRO A 72 0.99 -11.73 16.61
CA PRO A 72 1.17 -12.74 15.56
C PRO A 72 -0.13 -13.20 14.86
N LEU A 73 -1.29 -12.95 15.46
CA LEU A 73 -2.61 -13.32 14.95
C LEU A 73 -3.55 -12.11 14.80
N GLU A 74 -3.03 -10.90 14.96
CA GLU A 74 -3.81 -9.68 14.83
C GLU A 74 -3.69 -9.13 13.41
N TYR A 75 -4.82 -8.72 12.85
CA TYR A 75 -4.84 -8.04 11.56
C TYR A 75 -4.71 -6.53 11.77
N THR A 76 -3.91 -5.91 10.91
CA THR A 76 -3.81 -4.46 10.82
C THR A 76 -4.47 -4.00 9.52
N PRO A 77 -5.13 -2.82 9.49
CA PRO A 77 -5.60 -2.22 8.25
C PRO A 77 -4.45 -1.78 7.33
N SER A 78 -3.25 -1.58 7.87
CA SER A 78 -2.05 -1.29 7.08
C SER A 78 -1.52 -2.57 6.45
N VAL A 79 -1.22 -2.53 5.16
CA VAL A 79 -0.76 -3.70 4.40
C VAL A 79 0.48 -3.34 3.58
N LEU A 80 1.45 -4.25 3.55
CA LEU A 80 2.54 -4.22 2.59
C LEU A 80 2.18 -5.15 1.44
N ARG A 81 2.18 -4.62 0.21
CA ARG A 81 1.97 -5.40 -1.01
C ARG A 81 3.24 -5.40 -1.83
N LEU A 82 3.69 -6.57 -2.20
CA LEU A 82 4.83 -6.76 -3.08
C LEU A 82 4.32 -7.29 -4.42
N TYR A 83 4.56 -6.54 -5.47
CA TYR A 83 4.14 -6.91 -6.81
C TYR A 83 5.36 -7.36 -7.62
N ARG A 84 5.21 -8.48 -8.30
CA ARG A 84 6.16 -8.93 -9.32
C ARG A 84 5.44 -8.97 -10.66
N TYR A 85 5.80 -8.06 -11.53
CA TYR A 85 5.31 -8.08 -12.90
C TYR A 85 6.15 -9.06 -13.72
N ILE A 86 5.52 -10.11 -14.23
CA ILE A 86 6.17 -11.10 -15.10
C ILE A 86 5.92 -10.63 -16.50
N GLY A 87 7.00 -10.31 -17.25
CA GLY A 87 6.95 -9.73 -18.56
C GLY A 87 5.99 -10.46 -19.50
N GLY A 88 5.07 -9.71 -20.05
CA GLY A 88 4.06 -10.11 -20.99
C GLY A 88 4.28 -9.43 -22.35
N ARG A 89 3.35 -9.65 -23.23
CA ARG A 89 3.30 -9.02 -24.55
C ARG A 89 2.93 -7.55 -24.42
N GLU A 90 3.52 -6.73 -25.27
CA GLU A 90 3.25 -5.32 -25.59
C GLU A 90 1.86 -4.78 -25.25
N PRO A 91 1.77 -3.52 -25.02
CA PRO A 91 2.11 -2.71 -23.84
C PRO A 91 1.07 -2.90 -22.77
N ASP A 92 1.20 -3.99 -22.00
CA ASP A 92 0.21 -4.32 -21.00
C ASP A 92 0.38 -3.38 -19.80
N VAL A 93 -0.64 -2.59 -19.56
CA VAL A 93 -0.80 -1.87 -18.30
C VAL A 93 -0.87 -2.93 -17.21
N ALA A 94 0.21 -3.09 -16.47
CA ALA A 94 0.34 -4.12 -15.43
C ALA A 94 -0.65 -3.90 -14.27
N CYS A 95 -1.07 -2.66 -14.06
CA CYS A 95 -2.11 -2.28 -13.12
C CYS A 95 -2.96 -1.16 -13.75
N GLY A 96 -4.26 -1.37 -13.85
CA GLY A 96 -5.17 -0.37 -14.40
C GLY A 96 -5.29 0.87 -13.50
N VAL A 97 -5.76 1.96 -14.07
CA VAL A 97 -6.02 3.20 -13.33
C VAL A 97 -7.02 2.95 -12.20
N HIS A 98 -6.65 3.31 -10.99
CA HIS A 98 -7.49 3.21 -9.80
C HIS A 98 -7.09 4.28 -8.78
N ALA A 99 -7.89 4.44 -7.74
CA ALA A 99 -7.52 5.16 -6.54
C ALA A 99 -7.40 4.18 -5.38
N ASP A 100 -6.42 4.37 -4.52
CA ASP A 100 -6.28 3.58 -3.32
C ASP A 100 -7.31 3.98 -2.26
N ILE A 101 -7.87 3.00 -1.58
CA ILE A 101 -8.95 3.24 -0.59
C ILE A 101 -8.39 3.85 0.71
N GLY A 102 -7.15 3.57 1.06
CA GLY A 102 -6.53 3.94 2.35
C GLY A 102 -6.44 5.44 2.63
N LEU A 103 -5.71 5.77 3.69
CA LEU A 103 -5.35 7.15 4.02
C LEU A 103 -4.18 7.63 3.17
N LEU A 104 -3.08 6.88 3.21
CA LEU A 104 -1.86 7.13 2.45
C LEU A 104 -1.37 5.85 1.81
N THR A 105 -0.83 5.97 0.63
CA THR A 105 0.00 4.95 0.00
C THR A 105 1.44 5.47 -0.11
N LEU A 106 2.37 4.66 0.33
CA LEU A 106 3.79 4.87 0.21
C LEU A 106 4.33 3.85 -0.79
N SER A 107 4.84 4.33 -1.92
CA SER A 107 5.41 3.51 -2.99
C SER A 107 6.90 3.81 -3.12
N PRO A 108 7.78 2.97 -2.54
CA PRO A 108 9.21 3.06 -2.79
C PRO A 108 9.48 2.91 -4.30
N ARG A 109 10.40 3.72 -4.80
CA ARG A 109 10.75 3.71 -6.22
C ARG A 109 11.18 2.31 -6.68
N ALA A 110 10.63 1.86 -7.77
CA ALA A 110 11.03 0.61 -8.43
C ALA A 110 12.38 0.75 -9.16
N ASP A 111 13.06 -0.36 -9.40
CA ASP A 111 14.29 -0.38 -10.22
C ASP A 111 14.03 0.14 -11.63
N LEU A 112 12.86 -0.23 -12.19
CA LEU A 112 12.38 0.30 -13.45
C LEU A 112 11.18 1.20 -13.17
N PRO A 113 11.24 2.50 -13.52
CA PRO A 113 10.10 3.41 -13.38
C PRO A 113 8.90 2.91 -14.17
N GLY A 114 7.71 3.06 -13.60
CA GLY A 114 6.48 2.60 -14.24
C GLY A 114 5.22 3.13 -13.57
N LEU A 115 5.37 3.79 -12.42
CA LEU A 115 4.26 4.44 -11.75
C LEU A 115 3.88 5.71 -12.49
N THR A 116 2.60 5.82 -12.86
CA THR A 116 2.00 7.06 -13.34
C THR A 116 0.92 7.52 -12.39
N ALA A 117 0.85 8.80 -12.12
CA ALA A 117 -0.16 9.42 -11.28
C ALA A 117 -0.86 10.55 -12.02
N LEU A 118 -2.15 10.74 -11.76
CA LEU A 118 -2.90 11.88 -12.29
C LEU A 118 -2.70 13.09 -11.38
N ASP A 119 -2.09 14.13 -11.90
CA ASP A 119 -2.13 15.44 -11.26
C ASP A 119 -3.52 16.05 -11.46
N ALA A 120 -4.28 16.15 -10.35
CA ALA A 120 -5.64 16.65 -10.41
C ALA A 120 -5.72 18.17 -10.67
N GLN A 121 -4.67 18.93 -10.42
CA GLN A 121 -4.64 20.38 -10.66
C GLN A 121 -4.34 20.67 -12.14
N GLU A 122 -3.33 20.01 -12.68
CA GLU A 122 -2.90 20.19 -14.06
C GLU A 122 -3.69 19.31 -15.04
N HIS A 123 -4.50 18.39 -14.54
CA HIS A 123 -5.21 17.37 -15.34
C HIS A 123 -4.27 16.59 -16.28
N ALA A 124 -3.06 16.32 -15.82
CA ALA A 124 -2.01 15.68 -16.57
C ALA A 124 -1.49 14.42 -15.85
N TRP A 125 -1.06 13.43 -16.64
CA TRP A 125 -0.37 12.28 -16.11
C TRP A 125 1.10 12.62 -15.89
N VAL A 126 1.60 12.30 -14.70
CA VAL A 126 2.99 12.50 -14.29
C VAL A 126 3.63 11.16 -13.96
N GLU A 127 4.93 11.08 -14.13
CA GLU A 127 5.77 9.93 -13.82
C GLU A 127 6.68 10.28 -12.63
N PRO A 128 6.22 10.09 -11.39
CA PRO A 128 6.93 10.59 -10.21
C PRO A 128 8.26 9.90 -9.94
N GLU A 129 8.50 8.75 -10.54
CA GLU A 129 9.73 7.97 -10.38
C GLU A 129 10.83 8.37 -11.35
N VAL A 130 10.53 9.16 -12.38
CA VAL A 130 11.51 9.54 -13.40
C VAL A 130 12.44 10.64 -12.87
N GLY A 131 13.73 10.42 -12.99
CA GLY A 131 14.77 11.39 -12.60
C GLY A 131 15.06 11.48 -11.11
N VAL A 132 14.47 10.61 -10.28
CA VAL A 132 14.74 10.56 -8.83
C VAL A 132 15.62 9.36 -8.47
N GLY A 133 16.28 9.42 -7.30
CA GLY A 133 17.16 8.37 -6.81
C GLY A 133 16.39 7.15 -6.24
N PRO A 134 17.09 6.03 -6.01
CA PRO A 134 16.47 4.80 -5.51
C PRO A 134 15.95 4.93 -4.06
N GLU A 135 16.40 5.94 -3.33
CA GLU A 135 15.98 6.23 -1.95
C GLU A 135 14.67 7.02 -1.86
N VAL A 136 14.08 7.37 -2.99
CA VAL A 136 12.83 8.15 -3.04
C VAL A 136 11.62 7.22 -2.92
N CYS A 137 10.64 7.71 -2.18
CA CYS A 137 9.34 7.08 -2.04
C CYS A 137 8.27 8.06 -2.50
N THR A 138 7.44 7.65 -3.43
CA THR A 138 6.26 8.42 -3.82
C THR A 138 5.18 8.24 -2.77
N VAL A 139 4.56 9.34 -2.36
CA VAL A 139 3.47 9.34 -1.38
C VAL A 139 2.26 10.00 -2.01
N PHE A 140 1.13 9.33 -1.93
CA PHE A 140 -0.13 9.90 -2.40
C PHE A 140 -1.29 9.56 -1.46
N PRO A 141 -2.31 10.45 -1.39
CA PRO A 141 -3.48 10.24 -0.56
C PRO A 141 -4.39 9.17 -1.18
N GLY A 142 -4.98 8.35 -0.33
CA GLY A 142 -6.08 7.49 -0.73
C GLY A 142 -7.44 8.19 -0.62
N GLU A 143 -8.50 7.50 -1.06
CA GLU A 143 -9.87 8.03 -1.06
C GLU A 143 -10.36 8.43 0.34
N CYS A 144 -10.00 7.65 1.38
CA CYS A 144 -10.38 7.98 2.75
C CYS A 144 -9.81 9.34 3.19
N LEU A 145 -8.54 9.60 2.93
CA LEU A 145 -7.95 10.91 3.28
C LEU A 145 -8.57 12.03 2.44
N SER A 146 -8.78 11.80 1.16
CA SER A 146 -9.44 12.76 0.26
C SER A 146 -10.86 13.11 0.72
N PHE A 147 -11.59 12.13 1.25
CA PHE A 147 -12.94 12.37 1.80
C PHE A 147 -12.90 13.21 3.09
N TRP A 148 -11.92 12.98 3.96
CA TRP A 148 -11.80 13.66 5.25
C TRP A 148 -11.22 15.09 5.15
N SER A 149 -10.58 15.42 4.03
CA SER A 149 -9.96 16.73 3.79
C SER A 149 -10.86 17.76 3.08
N ARG A 150 -12.12 17.40 2.82
CA ARG A 150 -13.13 18.25 2.12
C ARG A 150 -13.85 19.21 3.01
#